data_56168ce0ea51758e255a2d2a6c34c93c
#
_entry.id   56168ce0ea51758e255a2d2a6c34c93c
#
_cell.length_a   1.000
_cell.length_b   1.000
_cell.length_c   1.000
_cell.angle_alpha   90.00
_cell.angle_beta   90.00
_cell.angle_gamma   90.00
#
_symmetry.space_group_name_H-M   'P 1'
#
loop_
_entity.id
_entity.type
_entity.pdbx_description
1 polymer ?
#
loop_
_entity_poly.entity_id
_entity_poly.type
_entity_poly.pdbx_seq_one_letter_code
_entity_poly.pdbx_strand_id
1 'polypeptide(L)'
;MEVRGTDRPPKGFEMAPVAFWVGLLTVDKIRDQLMKIFSRWSVDERKIANANACILSPSSIGPAGKNMMEWINIFSVLAIDGLKIRSQSLHIVNEQDLFTPYLNMINERGIPAIFMQDDFYNDQKSLIEFLRAK
;
A
#
# COMPACT_ATOMS: atom_id res chain seq x y z
N MET A 1 1.92 18.23 5.14
CA MET A 1 1.48 17.40 4.01
C MET A 1 0.38 16.50 4.53
N GLU A 2 -0.79 16.52 3.92
CA GLU A 2 -1.92 15.65 4.27
C GLU A 2 -1.95 14.48 3.28
N VAL A 3 -1.98 13.25 3.79
CA VAL A 3 -2.14 12.06 2.96
C VAL A 3 -3.60 11.62 3.04
N ARG A 4 -4.33 11.81 1.95
CA ARG A 4 -5.70 11.30 1.78
C ARG A 4 -5.67 10.16 0.79
N GLY A 5 -6.39 9.10 1.03
CA GLY A 5 -6.57 8.02 0.05
C GLY A 5 -6.15 6.64 0.52
N THR A 6 -6.07 6.45 1.82
CA THR A 6 -5.98 5.11 2.39
C THR A 6 -7.38 4.64 2.72
N ASP A 7 -7.85 3.61 2.01
CA ASP A 7 -9.04 2.89 2.42
C ASP A 7 -8.84 2.28 3.81
N ARG A 8 -9.95 2.06 4.52
CA ARG A 8 -9.89 1.41 5.82
C ARG A 8 -9.34 -0.01 5.64
N PRO A 9 -8.19 -0.34 6.25
CA PRO A 9 -7.66 -1.69 6.19
C PRO A 9 -8.54 -2.65 6.99
N PRO A 10 -8.40 -3.97 6.78
CA PRO A 10 -9.04 -4.96 7.62
C PRO A 10 -8.66 -4.79 9.09
N LYS A 11 -9.53 -5.25 9.99
CA LYS A 11 -9.32 -5.18 11.44
C LYS A 11 -7.98 -5.79 11.84
N GLY A 12 -7.26 -5.07 12.69
CA GLY A 12 -5.91 -5.45 13.15
C GLY A 12 -4.77 -4.90 12.31
N PHE A 13 -5.08 -4.23 11.18
CA PHE A 13 -4.07 -3.59 10.32
C PHE A 13 -4.21 -2.08 10.23
N GLU A 14 -4.92 -1.46 11.16
CA GLU A 14 -5.27 -0.02 11.13
C GLU A 14 -4.04 0.88 11.04
N MET A 15 -2.92 0.45 11.61
CA MET A 15 -1.67 1.21 11.60
C MET A 15 -0.77 0.92 10.39
N ALA A 16 -1.07 -0.11 9.60
CA ALA A 16 -0.24 -0.47 8.46
C ALA A 16 -0.15 0.63 7.38
N PRO A 17 -1.23 1.29 6.96
CA PRO A 17 -1.14 2.41 6.04
C PRO A 17 -0.34 3.59 6.60
N VAL A 18 -0.46 3.86 7.90
CA VAL A 18 0.31 4.91 8.57
C VAL A 18 1.81 4.58 8.53
N ALA A 19 2.18 3.36 8.92
CA ALA A 19 3.57 2.91 8.88
C ALA A 19 4.15 2.96 7.46
N PHE A 20 3.39 2.53 6.44
CA PHE A 20 3.79 2.63 5.03
C PHE A 20 4.16 4.06 4.64
N TRP A 21 3.28 5.03 4.91
CA TRP A 21 3.53 6.42 4.55
C TRP A 21 4.63 7.06 5.39
N VAL A 22 4.74 6.73 6.66
CA VAL A 22 5.84 7.17 7.53
C VAL A 22 7.18 6.68 6.97
N GLY A 23 7.26 5.40 6.58
CA GLY A 23 8.47 4.84 5.97
C GLY A 23 8.87 5.52 4.67
N LEU A 24 7.92 5.84 3.79
CA LEU A 24 8.20 6.49 2.51
C LEU A 24 8.58 7.97 2.63
N LEU A 25 8.01 8.69 3.61
CA LEU A 25 8.02 10.16 3.57
C LEU A 25 8.89 10.82 4.64
N THR A 26 9.29 10.13 5.70
CA THR A 26 10.03 10.74 6.81
C THR A 26 11.54 10.69 6.68
N VAL A 27 12.08 9.88 5.76
CA VAL A 27 13.52 9.72 5.52
C VAL A 27 13.90 10.33 4.18
N ASP A 28 14.80 11.32 4.17
CA ASP A 28 15.19 12.06 2.96
C ASP A 28 15.69 11.14 1.85
N LYS A 29 16.57 10.20 2.19
CA LYS A 29 17.12 9.22 1.24
C LYS A 29 16.00 8.42 0.52
N ILE A 30 14.95 8.04 1.24
CA ILE A 30 13.83 7.30 0.67
C ILE A 30 12.96 8.22 -0.21
N ARG A 31 12.68 9.44 0.25
CA ARG A 31 11.96 10.44 -0.56
C ARG A 31 12.68 10.74 -1.88
N ASP A 32 14.01 10.86 -1.85
CA ASP A 32 14.81 11.09 -3.05
C ASP A 32 14.71 9.92 -4.04
N GLN A 33 14.72 8.69 -3.55
CA GLN A 33 14.52 7.50 -4.38
C GLN A 33 13.10 7.48 -4.97
N LEU A 34 12.08 7.78 -4.17
CA LEU A 34 10.69 7.87 -4.59
C LEU A 34 10.52 8.94 -5.68
N MET A 35 11.10 10.12 -5.50
CA MET A 35 11.07 11.20 -6.48
C MET A 35 11.79 10.83 -7.78
N LYS A 36 12.91 10.10 -7.72
CA LYS A 36 13.60 9.57 -8.91
C LYS A 36 12.73 8.57 -9.69
N ILE A 37 11.95 7.74 -9.00
CA ILE A 37 10.98 6.83 -9.65
C ILE A 37 9.91 7.66 -10.37
N PHE A 38 9.22 8.55 -9.67
CA PHE A 38 8.12 9.32 -10.23
C PHE A 38 8.56 10.31 -11.33
N SER A 39 9.78 10.85 -11.27
CA SER A 39 10.29 11.74 -12.30
C SER A 39 10.50 11.05 -13.66
N ARG A 40 10.63 9.72 -13.66
CA ARG A 40 10.76 8.92 -14.89
C ARG A 40 9.43 8.59 -15.54
N TRP A 41 8.33 8.71 -14.80
CA TRP A 41 7.01 8.43 -15.35
C TRP A 41 6.54 9.58 -16.21
N SER A 42 6.14 9.27 -17.43
CA SER A 42 5.47 10.22 -18.32
C SER A 42 4.09 10.61 -17.77
N VAL A 43 3.51 11.67 -18.32
CA VAL A 43 2.15 12.08 -17.99
C VAL A 43 1.13 10.97 -18.27
N ASP A 44 1.30 10.26 -19.38
CA ASP A 44 0.37 9.21 -19.79
C ASP A 44 0.52 7.96 -18.91
N GLU A 45 1.74 7.59 -18.52
CA GLU A 45 1.94 6.51 -17.53
C GLU A 45 1.29 6.82 -16.19
N ARG A 46 1.32 8.07 -15.73
CA ARG A 46 0.61 8.49 -14.50
C ARG A 46 -0.90 8.38 -14.62
N LYS A 47 -1.47 8.74 -15.80
CA LYS A 47 -2.90 8.56 -16.08
C LYS A 47 -3.28 7.08 -16.10
N ILE A 48 -2.45 6.23 -16.72
CA ILE A 48 -2.65 4.78 -16.74
C ILE A 48 -2.60 4.20 -15.33
N ALA A 49 -1.62 4.58 -14.52
CA ALA A 49 -1.53 4.13 -13.13
C ALA A 49 -2.79 4.47 -12.33
N ASN A 50 -3.28 5.71 -12.48
CA ASN A 50 -4.51 6.15 -11.80
C ASN A 50 -5.74 5.39 -12.30
N ALA A 51 -5.88 5.18 -13.60
CA ALA A 51 -6.99 4.41 -14.18
C ALA A 51 -6.97 2.95 -13.68
N ASN A 52 -5.80 2.30 -13.67
CA ASN A 52 -5.63 0.94 -13.17
C ASN A 52 -6.00 0.81 -11.69
N ALA A 53 -5.65 1.81 -10.86
CA ALA A 53 -6.04 1.84 -9.47
C ALA A 53 -7.57 1.94 -9.29
N CYS A 54 -8.25 2.73 -10.13
CA CYS A 54 -9.71 2.89 -10.06
C CYS A 54 -10.49 1.62 -10.44
N ILE A 55 -9.96 0.83 -11.38
CA ILE A 55 -10.63 -0.42 -11.84
C ILE A 55 -10.19 -1.66 -11.04
N LEU A 56 -9.36 -1.49 -10.01
CA LEU A 56 -8.83 -2.58 -9.17
C LEU A 56 -8.26 -3.75 -9.97
N SER A 57 -7.50 -3.45 -11.04
CA SER A 57 -6.87 -4.48 -11.88
C SER A 57 -5.39 -4.63 -11.54
N PRO A 58 -5.03 -5.52 -10.59
CA PRO A 58 -3.66 -5.63 -10.09
C PRO A 58 -2.66 -6.13 -11.13
N SER A 59 -3.13 -6.83 -12.16
CA SER A 59 -2.32 -7.35 -13.26
C SER A 59 -2.16 -6.41 -14.45
N SER A 60 -2.93 -5.31 -14.50
CA SER A 60 -2.84 -4.33 -15.60
C SER A 60 -1.47 -3.69 -15.64
N ILE A 61 -0.88 -3.63 -16.83
CA ILE A 61 0.42 -3.01 -17.05
C ILE A 61 0.31 -1.49 -16.91
N GLY A 62 1.17 -0.93 -16.11
CA GLY A 62 1.28 0.49 -15.81
C GLY A 62 2.66 1.06 -16.12
N PRO A 63 3.11 2.07 -15.36
CA PRO A 63 4.37 2.76 -15.60
C PRO A 63 5.56 1.82 -15.66
N ALA A 64 6.52 2.13 -16.54
CA ALA A 64 7.72 1.35 -16.77
C ALA A 64 7.47 -0.15 -17.05
N GLY A 65 6.34 -0.48 -17.65
CA GLY A 65 5.97 -1.86 -17.99
C GLY A 65 5.68 -2.77 -16.80
N LYS A 66 5.46 -2.20 -15.61
CA LYS A 66 5.17 -2.96 -14.38
C LYS A 66 3.69 -2.94 -14.03
N ASN A 67 3.20 -4.03 -13.46
CA ASN A 67 1.84 -4.09 -12.95
C ASN A 67 1.72 -3.47 -11.54
N MET A 68 0.50 -3.36 -11.04
CA MET A 68 0.23 -2.76 -9.73
C MET A 68 0.89 -3.53 -8.58
N MET A 69 0.89 -4.87 -8.61
CA MET A 69 1.51 -5.67 -7.54
C MET A 69 3.02 -5.50 -7.51
N GLU A 70 3.67 -5.38 -8.66
CA GLU A 70 5.10 -5.07 -8.73
C GLU A 70 5.42 -3.70 -8.11
N TRP A 71 4.58 -2.68 -8.38
CA TRP A 71 4.74 -1.36 -7.76
C TRP A 71 4.46 -1.37 -6.27
N ILE A 72 3.44 -2.09 -5.80
CA ILE A 72 3.18 -2.29 -4.37
C ILE A 72 4.42 -2.88 -3.69
N ASN A 73 5.03 -3.91 -4.26
CA ASN A 73 6.23 -4.52 -3.70
C ASN A 73 7.43 -3.55 -3.69
N ILE A 74 7.67 -2.82 -4.77
CA ILE A 74 8.76 -1.83 -4.83
C ILE A 74 8.58 -0.75 -3.74
N PHE A 75 7.40 -0.16 -3.62
CA PHE A 75 7.15 0.87 -2.61
C PHE A 75 7.14 0.30 -1.19
N SER A 76 6.73 -0.94 -1.00
CA SER A 76 6.78 -1.61 0.30
C SER A 76 8.21 -1.85 0.78
N VAL A 77 9.12 -2.26 -0.10
CA VAL A 77 10.55 -2.38 0.22
C VAL A 77 11.11 -1.02 0.64
N LEU A 78 10.83 0.04 -0.11
CA LEU A 78 11.26 1.39 0.24
C LEU A 78 10.69 1.85 1.59
N ALA A 79 9.42 1.55 1.87
CA ALA A 79 8.79 1.89 3.15
C ALA A 79 9.46 1.17 4.32
N ILE A 80 9.72 -0.13 4.20
CA ILE A 80 10.40 -0.93 5.21
C ILE A 80 11.82 -0.41 5.47
N ASP A 81 12.58 -0.11 4.42
CA ASP A 81 13.90 0.49 4.54
C ASP A 81 13.84 1.85 5.26
N GLY A 82 12.85 2.67 4.93
CA GLY A 82 12.62 3.95 5.60
C GLY A 82 12.31 3.80 7.09
N LEU A 83 11.44 2.86 7.46
CA LEU A 83 11.12 2.58 8.87
C LEU A 83 12.36 2.10 9.64
N LYS A 84 13.17 1.26 9.02
CA LYS A 84 14.43 0.78 9.59
C LYS A 84 15.45 1.92 9.81
N ILE A 85 15.66 2.77 8.82
CA ILE A 85 16.54 3.93 8.94
C ILE A 85 16.04 4.88 10.02
N ARG A 86 14.71 5.15 10.04
CA ARG A 86 14.06 6.00 11.04
C ARG A 86 14.25 5.45 12.45
N SER A 87 14.04 4.15 12.66
CA SER A 87 14.20 3.54 13.99
C SER A 87 15.63 3.67 14.51
N GLN A 88 16.61 3.48 13.64
CA GLN A 88 18.04 3.65 13.99
C GLN A 88 18.38 5.10 14.31
N SER A 89 17.90 6.06 13.50
CA SER A 89 18.20 7.48 13.67
C SER A 89 17.58 8.09 14.92
N LEU A 90 16.37 7.65 15.27
CA LEU A 90 15.59 8.17 16.39
C LEU A 90 15.70 7.33 17.67
N HIS A 91 16.42 6.21 17.62
CA HIS A 91 16.53 5.24 18.70
C HIS A 91 15.16 4.76 19.23
N ILE A 92 14.21 4.51 18.31
CA ILE A 92 12.87 3.99 18.62
C ILE A 92 12.73 2.54 18.15
N VAL A 93 11.67 1.89 18.60
CA VAL A 93 11.29 0.55 18.11
C VAL A 93 11.07 0.60 16.60
N ASN A 94 11.50 -0.45 15.90
CA ASN A 94 11.28 -0.54 14.46
C ASN A 94 9.80 -0.78 14.16
N GLU A 95 9.17 0.19 13.51
CA GLU A 95 7.75 0.20 13.22
C GLU A 95 7.38 -0.70 12.02
N GLN A 96 8.35 -1.43 11.42
CA GLN A 96 8.07 -2.35 10.31
C GLN A 96 7.06 -3.45 10.68
N ASP A 97 7.00 -3.85 11.95
CA ASP A 97 6.08 -4.87 12.44
C ASP A 97 4.60 -4.43 12.36
N LEU A 98 4.35 -3.13 12.24
CA LEU A 98 3.02 -2.58 11.98
C LEU A 98 2.60 -2.75 10.51
N PHE A 99 3.56 -2.89 9.59
CA PHE A 99 3.31 -2.94 8.14
C PHE A 99 3.53 -4.33 7.52
N THR A 100 4.57 -5.06 7.94
CA THR A 100 4.97 -6.34 7.32
C THR A 100 3.85 -7.39 7.31
N PRO A 101 3.07 -7.59 8.40
CA PRO A 101 1.97 -8.56 8.38
C PRO A 101 0.88 -8.20 7.35
N TYR A 102 0.62 -6.91 7.17
CA TYR A 102 -0.33 -6.42 6.17
C TYR A 102 0.17 -6.67 4.74
N LEU A 103 1.45 -6.41 4.48
CA LEU A 103 2.07 -6.71 3.20
C LEU A 103 2.02 -8.21 2.87
N ASN A 104 2.29 -9.07 3.85
CA ASN A 104 2.19 -10.52 3.69
C ASN A 104 0.76 -10.94 3.31
N MET A 105 -0.24 -10.38 3.99
CA MET A 105 -1.64 -10.63 3.66
C MET A 105 -1.97 -10.19 2.21
N ILE A 106 -1.47 -9.02 1.77
CA ILE A 106 -1.67 -8.57 0.38
C ILE A 106 -1.00 -9.54 -0.62
N ASN A 107 0.19 -10.03 -0.32
CA ASN A 107 0.88 -10.98 -1.19
C ASN A 107 0.21 -12.34 -1.26
N GLU A 108 -0.42 -12.78 -0.19
CA GLU A 108 -1.12 -14.08 -0.10
C GLU A 108 -2.54 -14.03 -0.66
N ARG A 109 -3.30 -12.99 -0.33
CA ARG A 109 -4.74 -12.87 -0.63
C ARG A 109 -5.07 -11.87 -1.74
N GLY A 110 -4.13 -11.04 -2.12
CA GLY A 110 -4.35 -9.93 -3.04
C GLY A 110 -4.82 -8.64 -2.36
N ILE A 111 -5.30 -7.69 -3.17
CA ILE A 111 -5.73 -6.36 -2.71
C ILE A 111 -6.99 -6.48 -1.85
N PRO A 112 -7.03 -5.86 -0.65
CA PRO A 112 -8.15 -5.98 0.29
C PRO A 112 -9.51 -5.67 -0.30
N ALA A 113 -9.63 -4.65 -1.13
CA ALA A 113 -10.89 -4.30 -1.77
C ALA A 113 -11.48 -5.44 -2.61
N ILE A 114 -10.63 -6.27 -3.25
CA ILE A 114 -11.07 -7.39 -4.08
C ILE A 114 -11.56 -8.54 -3.21
N PHE A 115 -10.71 -9.06 -2.31
CA PHE A 115 -11.09 -10.21 -1.51
C PHE A 115 -12.21 -9.89 -0.50
N MET A 116 -12.33 -8.64 -0.06
CA MET A 116 -13.47 -8.24 0.79
C MET A 116 -14.79 -8.22 0.01
N GLN A 117 -14.78 -7.87 -1.26
CA GLN A 117 -15.94 -8.01 -2.13
C GLN A 117 -16.34 -9.48 -2.30
N ASP A 118 -15.35 -10.34 -2.59
CA ASP A 118 -15.60 -11.78 -2.73
C ASP A 118 -16.12 -12.39 -1.43
N ASP A 119 -15.54 -12.05 -0.28
CA ASP A 119 -15.99 -12.47 1.03
C ASP A 119 -17.46 -12.02 1.29
N PHE A 120 -17.79 -10.77 0.92
CA PHE A 120 -19.14 -10.25 1.08
C PHE A 120 -20.18 -11.00 0.25
N TYR A 121 -19.87 -11.26 -1.04
CA TYR A 121 -20.79 -12.01 -1.91
C TYR A 121 -20.96 -13.45 -1.48
N ASN A 122 -19.94 -14.07 -0.89
CA ASN A 122 -19.99 -15.45 -0.44
C ASN A 122 -20.67 -15.63 0.94
N ASP A 123 -20.61 -14.61 1.81
CA ASP A 123 -21.06 -14.71 3.21
C ASP A 123 -22.57 -14.51 3.39
N GLN A 124 -23.29 -14.07 2.35
CA GLN A 124 -24.76 -13.83 2.31
C GLN A 124 -25.30 -12.98 3.48
N LYS A 125 -24.45 -12.27 4.20
CA LYS A 125 -24.81 -11.37 5.29
C LYS A 125 -25.27 -10.01 4.77
N SER A 126 -26.02 -9.29 5.60
CA SER A 126 -26.26 -7.88 5.30
C SER A 126 -24.96 -7.10 5.28
N LEU A 127 -24.86 -6.04 4.46
CA LEU A 127 -23.68 -5.19 4.37
C LEU A 127 -23.25 -4.66 5.76
N ILE A 128 -24.21 -4.32 6.61
CA ILE A 128 -23.93 -3.80 7.97
C ILE A 128 -23.28 -4.87 8.85
N GLU A 129 -23.79 -6.10 8.83
CA GLU A 129 -23.24 -7.22 9.61
C GLU A 129 -21.85 -7.59 9.12
N PHE A 130 -21.66 -7.64 7.80
CA PHE A 130 -20.37 -7.89 7.19
C PHE A 130 -19.31 -6.84 7.61
N LEU A 131 -19.63 -5.54 7.51
CA LEU A 131 -18.71 -4.45 7.87
C LEU A 131 -18.41 -4.37 9.37
N ARG A 132 -19.29 -4.84 10.23
CA ARG A 132 -19.05 -4.92 11.69
C ARG A 132 -18.12 -6.07 12.07
N ALA A 133 -18.09 -7.14 11.28
CA ALA A 133 -17.28 -8.33 11.52
C ALA A 133 -15.82 -8.20 11.03
N LYS A 134 -15.53 -7.24 10.15
CA LYS A 134 -14.22 -6.98 9.57
C LYS A 134 -13.58 -5.76 10.20
#